data_5bc2076921982da8d6988c7fa0e41395
#
_entry.id   5bc2076921982da8d6988c7fa0e41395
#
_cell.length_a   1.000
_cell.length_b   1.000
_cell.length_c   1.000
_cell.angle_alpha   90.00
_cell.angle_beta   90.00
_cell.angle_gamma   90.00
#
_symmetry.space_group_name_H-M   'P 1'
#
loop_
_entity.id
_entity.type
_entity.pdbx_description
1 polymer ?
#
loop_
_entity_poly.entity_id
_entity_poly.type
_entity_poly.pdbx_seq_one_letter_code
_entity_poly.pdbx_strand_id
1 'polypeptide(L)'
;MPELTIFAVRMKKIRTKMGLTQAEFAAMVGISEEEVSLIEREKLTDIKLSTLQKVAAMTGLTVSELLNVEPEEDSELVGAPV
;
A
#
# COMPACT_ATOMS: atom_id res chain seq x y z
N MET A 1 -7.15 8.13 10.14
CA MET A 1 -8.09 7.50 9.22
C MET A 1 -7.74 6.03 9.05
N PRO A 2 -8.70 5.14 9.30
CA PRO A 2 -8.40 3.70 9.18
C PRO A 2 -7.89 3.30 7.80
N GLU A 3 -8.48 3.85 6.76
CA GLU A 3 -8.07 3.49 5.41
C GLU A 3 -6.62 3.89 5.14
N LEU A 4 -6.22 5.06 5.62
CA LEU A 4 -4.86 5.52 5.41
C LEU A 4 -3.86 4.69 6.20
N THR A 5 -4.25 4.30 7.43
CA THR A 5 -3.41 3.45 8.25
C THR A 5 -3.21 2.10 7.58
N ILE A 6 -4.29 1.52 7.06
CA ILE A 6 -4.21 0.24 6.39
C ILE A 6 -3.32 0.33 5.16
N PHE A 7 -3.49 1.39 4.38
CA PHE A 7 -2.66 1.58 3.20
C PHE A 7 -1.18 1.72 3.59
N ALA A 8 -0.90 2.49 4.63
CA ALA A 8 0.48 2.69 5.08
C ALA A 8 1.13 1.37 5.47
N VAL A 9 0.41 0.57 6.24
CA VAL A 9 0.94 -0.72 6.69
C VAL A 9 1.18 -1.65 5.51
N ARG A 10 0.23 -1.71 4.59
CA ARG A 10 0.36 -2.58 3.43
C ARG A 10 1.51 -2.14 2.52
N MET A 11 1.61 -0.83 2.30
CA MET A 11 2.68 -0.32 1.44
C MET A 11 4.04 -0.65 2.03
N LYS A 12 4.20 -0.44 3.32
CA LYS A 12 5.47 -0.74 3.97
C LYS A 12 5.77 -2.23 3.92
N LYS A 13 4.77 -3.06 4.12
CA LYS A 13 4.94 -4.50 4.07
C LYS A 13 5.40 -4.94 2.69
N ILE A 14 4.75 -4.41 1.66
CA ILE A 14 5.12 -4.73 0.28
C ILE A 14 6.55 -4.31 0.02
N ARG A 15 6.89 -3.08 0.42
CA ARG A 15 8.23 -2.56 0.19
C ARG A 15 9.28 -3.42 0.86
N THR A 16 9.07 -3.76 2.12
CA THR A 16 10.08 -4.54 2.86
C THR A 16 10.18 -5.96 2.32
N LYS A 17 9.07 -6.52 1.87
CA LYS A 17 9.10 -7.84 1.24
C LYS A 17 9.91 -7.85 -0.03
N MET A 18 9.88 -6.74 -0.76
CA MET A 18 10.65 -6.61 -1.98
C MET A 18 12.12 -6.29 -1.71
N GLY A 19 12.46 -6.03 -0.45
CA GLY A 19 13.84 -5.71 -0.09
C GLY A 19 14.28 -4.33 -0.52
N LEU A 20 13.35 -3.40 -0.66
CA LEU A 20 13.66 -2.08 -1.19
C LEU A 20 13.73 -1.03 -0.08
N THR A 21 14.60 -0.06 -0.27
CA THR A 21 14.59 1.14 0.57
C THR A 21 13.43 2.01 0.17
N GLN A 22 13.12 3.00 1.00
CA GLN A 22 12.06 3.95 0.68
C GLN A 22 12.36 4.67 -0.63
N ALA A 23 13.61 5.05 -0.84
CA ALA A 23 14.00 5.74 -2.07
C ALA A 23 13.82 4.85 -3.29
N GLU A 24 14.20 3.59 -3.17
CA GLU A 24 14.06 2.65 -4.27
C GLU A 24 12.60 2.40 -4.60
N PHE A 25 11.80 2.22 -3.57
CA PHE A 25 10.38 2.00 -3.75
C PHE A 25 9.72 3.22 -4.40
N ALA A 26 10.08 4.41 -3.92
CA ALA A 26 9.54 5.64 -4.48
C ALA A 26 9.84 5.74 -5.97
N ALA A 27 11.07 5.43 -6.34
CA ALA A 27 11.47 5.50 -7.75
C ALA A 27 10.67 4.51 -8.59
N MET A 28 10.46 3.30 -8.08
CA MET A 28 9.70 2.31 -8.82
C MET A 28 8.24 2.69 -8.98
N VAL A 29 7.67 3.26 -7.94
CA VAL A 29 6.26 3.64 -7.97
C VAL A 29 6.03 4.91 -8.75
N GLY A 30 7.01 5.81 -8.75
CA GLY A 30 6.88 7.09 -9.42
C GLY A 30 6.38 8.19 -8.51
N ILE A 31 6.76 8.12 -7.24
CA ILE A 31 6.45 9.16 -6.27
C ILE A 31 7.75 9.56 -5.58
N SER A 32 7.68 10.57 -4.72
CA SER A 32 8.89 11.02 -4.04
C SER A 32 9.19 10.15 -2.83
N GLU A 33 10.46 10.11 -2.48
CA GLU A 33 10.86 9.39 -1.27
C GLU A 33 10.21 9.99 -0.05
N GLU A 34 10.11 11.31 -0.03
CA GLU A 34 9.47 11.99 1.10
C GLU A 34 8.02 11.53 1.24
N GLU A 35 7.33 11.37 0.13
CA GLU A 35 5.95 10.92 0.18
C GLU A 35 5.86 9.52 0.75
N VAL A 36 6.75 8.62 0.34
CA VAL A 36 6.79 7.27 0.90
C VAL A 36 7.02 7.33 2.41
N SER A 37 7.98 8.14 2.82
CA SER A 37 8.32 8.25 4.23
C SER A 37 7.14 8.79 5.04
N LEU A 38 6.48 9.82 4.53
CA LEU A 38 5.36 10.40 5.24
C LEU A 38 4.19 9.43 5.35
N ILE A 39 3.95 8.66 4.28
CA ILE A 39 2.88 7.67 4.31
C ILE A 39 3.20 6.61 5.36
N GLU A 40 4.40 6.08 5.35
CA GLU A 40 4.75 4.99 6.26
C GLU A 40 4.75 5.42 7.72
N ARG A 41 5.01 6.70 7.95
CA ARG A 41 4.96 7.24 9.31
C ARG A 41 3.57 7.73 9.68
N GLU A 42 2.63 7.59 8.76
CA GLU A 42 1.24 7.99 8.97
C GLU A 42 1.13 9.46 9.34
N LYS A 43 1.93 10.28 8.66
CA LYS A 43 1.93 11.72 8.90
C LYS A 43 1.06 12.49 7.92
N LEU A 44 0.55 11.82 6.89
CA LEU A 44 -0.34 12.47 5.93
C LEU A 44 -1.78 12.34 6.41
N THR A 45 -2.54 13.40 6.20
CA THR A 45 -3.96 13.37 6.53
C THR A 45 -4.78 12.84 5.35
N ASP A 46 -4.22 12.89 4.17
CA ASP A 46 -4.87 12.27 3.02
C ASP A 46 -3.81 11.94 1.97
N ILE A 47 -4.18 11.09 1.03
CA ILE A 47 -3.27 10.62 -0.01
C ILE A 47 -3.97 10.82 -1.35
N LYS A 48 -3.23 11.37 -2.32
CA LYS A 48 -3.80 11.60 -3.63
C LYS A 48 -4.20 10.30 -4.29
N LEU A 49 -5.31 10.36 -5.02
CA LEU A 49 -5.75 9.19 -5.78
C LEU A 49 -4.67 8.72 -6.74
N SER A 50 -3.96 9.67 -7.36
CA SER A 50 -2.90 9.30 -8.29
C SER A 50 -1.82 8.47 -7.60
N THR A 51 -1.49 8.80 -6.36
CA THR A 51 -0.52 8.03 -5.60
C THR A 51 -1.02 6.62 -5.36
N LEU A 52 -2.28 6.49 -4.94
CA LEU A 52 -2.87 5.18 -4.73
C LEU A 52 -2.86 4.36 -6.01
N GLN A 53 -3.19 4.99 -7.12
CA GLN A 53 -3.22 4.29 -8.40
C GLN A 53 -1.83 3.84 -8.83
N LYS A 54 -0.82 4.65 -8.56
CA LYS A 54 0.55 4.27 -8.90
C LYS A 54 1.02 3.07 -8.09
N VAL A 55 0.72 3.09 -6.80
CA VAL A 55 1.08 1.96 -5.94
C VAL A 55 0.32 0.71 -6.38
N ALA A 56 -0.96 0.87 -6.68
CA ALA A 56 -1.78 -0.26 -7.12
C ALA A 56 -1.21 -0.88 -8.40
N ALA A 57 -0.86 -0.04 -9.37
CA ALA A 57 -0.33 -0.52 -10.63
C ALA A 57 0.97 -1.28 -10.42
N MET A 58 1.81 -0.80 -9.53
CA MET A 58 3.11 -1.42 -9.30
C MET A 58 2.97 -2.75 -8.57
N THR A 59 1.99 -2.86 -7.68
CA THR A 59 1.84 -4.05 -6.85
C THR A 59 0.89 -5.10 -7.44
N GLY A 60 0.13 -4.71 -8.46
CA GLY A 60 -0.85 -5.62 -9.04
C GLY A 60 -2.15 -5.69 -8.25
N LEU A 61 -2.29 -4.84 -7.25
CA LEU A 61 -3.51 -4.77 -6.46
C LEU A 61 -4.39 -3.64 -6.95
N THR A 62 -5.67 -3.70 -6.62
CA THR A 62 -6.55 -2.58 -6.91
C THR A 62 -6.45 -1.57 -5.76
N VAL A 63 -6.90 -0.35 -6.03
CA VAL A 63 -6.93 0.66 -4.97
C VAL A 63 -7.83 0.17 -3.84
N SER A 64 -8.92 -0.48 -4.19
CA SER A 64 -9.82 -1.02 -3.18
C SER A 64 -9.12 -2.02 -2.28
N GLU A 65 -8.33 -2.90 -2.87
CA GLU A 65 -7.59 -3.90 -2.09
C GLU A 65 -6.57 -3.24 -1.17
N LEU A 66 -5.94 -2.17 -1.65
CA LEU A 66 -4.95 -1.47 -0.82
C LEU A 66 -5.58 -0.84 0.41
N LEU A 67 -6.83 -0.43 0.29
CA LEU A 67 -7.52 0.26 1.37
C LEU A 67 -8.39 -0.67 2.21
N ASN A 68 -8.50 -1.91 1.81
CA ASN A 68 -9.38 -2.86 2.46
C ASN A 68 -8.79 -3.39 3.76
N VAL A 69 -9.64 -3.49 4.78
CA VAL A 69 -9.22 -4.00 6.09
C VAL A 69 -9.08 -5.49 6.10
N GLU A 70 -9.67 -6.15 5.17
CA GLU A 70 -9.79 -7.59 5.17
C GLU A 70 -8.46 -8.28 5.07
N PRO A 71 -8.13 -9.19 6.00
CA PRO A 71 -6.88 -9.93 5.90
C PRO A 71 -6.91 -10.89 4.73
N GLU A 72 -5.76 -11.12 4.14
CA GLU A 72 -5.67 -12.00 2.99
C GLU A 72 -6.09 -13.42 3.32
N GLU A 73 -5.71 -13.88 4.47
CA GLU A 73 -6.05 -15.25 4.83
C GLU A 73 -7.55 -15.45 4.92
N ASP A 74 -8.27 -14.43 5.35
CA ASP A 74 -9.72 -14.52 5.38
C ASP A 74 -10.28 -14.69 3.98
N SER A 75 -9.71 -13.95 3.04
CA SER A 75 -10.15 -14.07 1.67
C SER A 75 -9.96 -15.47 1.15
N GLU A 76 -8.85 -16.07 1.48
CA GLU A 76 -8.58 -17.42 1.03
C GLU A 76 -9.57 -18.40 1.59
N LEU A 77 -9.87 -18.24 2.87
CA LEU A 77 -10.84 -19.12 3.50
C LEU A 77 -12.19 -18.99 2.84
N VAL A 78 -12.58 -17.78 2.56
CA VAL A 78 -13.86 -17.55 1.93
C VAL A 78 -13.92 -18.22 0.57
N GLY A 79 -12.85 -18.11 -0.17
CA GLY A 79 -12.82 -18.71 -1.48
C GLY A 79 -12.87 -20.21 -1.44
N ALA A 80 -12.21 -20.78 -0.45
CA ALA A 80 -12.08 -22.22 -0.38
C ALA A 80 -13.41 -22.95 -0.20
N PRO A 81 -14.22 -22.55 0.74
CA PRO A 81 -15.41 -23.34 1.04
C PRO A 81 -16.50 -23.24 -0.02
N VAL A 82 -16.38 -22.32 -0.88
CA VAL A 82 -17.42 -22.18 -1.89
C VAL A 82 -17.47 -23.31 -2.90
#